data_9c0d1cf0115d3bd2e5f694dbab4a1dae
#
_entry.id   9c0d1cf0115d3bd2e5f694dbab4a1dae
#
_cell.length_a   1.000
_cell.length_b   1.000
_cell.length_c   1.000
_cell.angle_alpha   90.00
_cell.angle_beta   90.00
_cell.angle_gamma   90.00
#
_symmetry.space_group_name_H-M   'P 1'
#
loop_
_entity.id
_entity.type
_entity.pdbx_description
1 polymer ?
#
loop_
_entity_poly.entity_id
_entity_poly.type
_entity_poly.pdbx_seq_one_letter_code
_entity_poly.pdbx_strand_id
1 'polypeptide(L)'
;MAATEDVGYIDHPLLTEAFIERRLYQLQLADAAKQGHTLVCLPTGLGKTTVSLLVTAERLEAVGGTALLLAPTKPLVQQHAEFYREALQIPDDKIVVFTGEVRPEDRAELFESAKIVIATPQVIENDLVGNRISLADVTHLTFDECHRGTGDYAYVYIAERYHADAEEQLVTAMSASPGGTKEDIQTICDNLGLDGVEVMTEDDADVDEFTHDTDVEWKRTDLPQELLDIRDG
;
A
#
# COMPACT_ATOMS: atom_id res chain seq x y z
N MET A 1 -21.78 19.75 -29.43
CA MET A 1 -21.61 18.31 -29.20
C MET A 1 -20.29 18.18 -28.49
N ALA A 2 -20.33 18.06 -27.17
CA ALA A 2 -19.13 17.78 -26.38
C ALA A 2 -18.71 16.34 -26.73
N ALA A 3 -17.45 16.16 -27.13
CA ALA A 3 -16.86 14.85 -27.26
C ALA A 3 -16.89 14.22 -25.87
N THR A 4 -17.58 13.11 -25.70
CA THR A 4 -17.39 12.23 -24.56
C THR A 4 -15.97 11.70 -24.69
N GLU A 5 -15.05 12.20 -23.86
CA GLU A 5 -13.73 11.63 -23.70
C GLU A 5 -13.91 10.15 -23.36
N ASP A 6 -13.30 9.30 -24.15
CA ASP A 6 -13.25 7.86 -23.93
C ASP A 6 -12.34 7.64 -22.70
N VAL A 7 -12.95 7.62 -21.53
CA VAL A 7 -12.24 7.35 -20.26
C VAL A 7 -11.81 5.90 -20.32
N GLY A 8 -10.53 5.67 -20.65
CA GLY A 8 -9.98 4.33 -20.70
C GLY A 8 -9.99 3.68 -19.30
N TYR A 9 -10.13 2.37 -19.26
CA TYR A 9 -10.01 1.58 -18.04
C TYR A 9 -8.66 0.85 -18.01
N ILE A 10 -8.21 0.48 -16.81
CA ILE A 10 -7.00 -0.31 -16.64
C ILE A 10 -7.36 -1.78 -16.91
N ASP A 11 -6.62 -2.40 -17.83
CA ASP A 11 -6.72 -3.82 -18.14
C ASP A 11 -5.61 -4.60 -17.39
N HIS A 12 -6.03 -5.53 -16.52
CA HIS A 12 -5.13 -6.38 -15.75
C HIS A 12 -5.84 -7.69 -15.37
N PRO A 13 -5.18 -8.86 -15.41
CA PRO A 13 -5.81 -10.16 -15.18
C PRO A 13 -6.56 -10.30 -13.85
N LEU A 14 -6.11 -9.61 -12.81
CA LEU A 14 -6.75 -9.66 -11.49
C LEU A 14 -7.71 -8.49 -11.24
N LEU A 15 -7.86 -7.53 -12.16
CA LEU A 15 -8.81 -6.42 -11.99
C LEU A 15 -10.17 -6.78 -12.61
N THR A 16 -11.23 -6.30 -11.97
CA THR A 16 -12.58 -6.32 -12.53
C THR A 16 -12.62 -5.46 -13.78
N GLU A 17 -13.12 -6.01 -14.88
CA GLU A 17 -13.21 -5.34 -16.18
C GLU A 17 -13.99 -4.02 -16.07
N ALA A 18 -13.44 -2.96 -16.68
CA ALA A 18 -14.02 -1.63 -16.72
C ALA A 18 -14.39 -1.04 -15.32
N PHE A 19 -13.67 -1.41 -14.28
CA PHE A 19 -13.94 -0.91 -12.93
C PHE A 19 -13.00 0.24 -12.54
N ILE A 20 -11.69 0.12 -12.80
CA ILE A 20 -10.70 1.16 -12.47
C ILE A 20 -10.45 2.05 -13.68
N GLU A 21 -10.85 3.32 -13.59
CA GLU A 21 -10.52 4.34 -14.59
C GLU A 21 -9.01 4.53 -14.68
N ARG A 22 -8.53 4.69 -15.91
CA ARG A 22 -7.11 4.92 -16.17
C ARG A 22 -6.76 6.38 -15.87
N ARG A 23 -5.99 6.58 -14.79
CA ARG A 23 -5.40 7.87 -14.42
C ARG A 23 -3.89 7.76 -14.44
N LEU A 24 -3.24 8.57 -15.26
CA LEU A 24 -1.80 8.44 -15.53
C LEU A 24 -0.98 8.57 -14.25
N TYR A 25 -1.28 9.56 -13.40
CA TYR A 25 -0.57 9.76 -12.14
C TYR A 25 -0.67 8.54 -11.18
N GLN A 26 -1.81 7.85 -11.15
CA GLN A 26 -1.97 6.65 -10.32
C GLN A 26 -1.11 5.50 -10.84
N LEU A 27 -1.05 5.32 -12.18
CA LEU A 27 -0.20 4.31 -12.80
C LEU A 27 1.28 4.58 -12.54
N GLN A 28 1.71 5.84 -12.63
CA GLN A 28 3.09 6.23 -12.38
C GLN A 28 3.49 6.02 -10.92
N LEU A 29 2.62 6.40 -9.97
CA LEU A 29 2.84 6.13 -8.55
C LEU A 29 2.89 4.63 -8.26
N ALA A 30 2.02 3.84 -8.88
CA ALA A 30 2.04 2.39 -8.75
C ALA A 30 3.32 1.78 -9.36
N ASP A 31 3.76 2.27 -10.51
CA ASP A 31 5.00 1.82 -11.14
C ASP A 31 6.24 2.15 -10.28
N ALA A 32 6.31 3.33 -9.69
CA ALA A 32 7.35 3.68 -8.74
C ALA A 32 7.31 2.79 -7.49
N ALA A 33 6.14 2.58 -6.91
CA ALA A 33 5.96 1.76 -5.71
C ALA A 33 6.27 0.27 -5.93
N LYS A 34 6.23 -0.24 -7.16
CA LYS A 34 6.66 -1.61 -7.51
C LYS A 34 8.18 -1.79 -7.53
N GLN A 35 8.95 -0.72 -7.66
CA GLN A 35 10.41 -0.78 -7.79
C GLN A 35 11.14 -0.92 -6.45
N GLY A 36 10.47 -0.64 -5.33
CA GLY A 36 11.07 -0.71 -4.00
C GLY A 36 10.11 -0.28 -2.90
N HIS A 37 10.57 -0.38 -1.66
CA HIS A 37 9.78 0.02 -0.49
C HIS A 37 9.53 1.53 -0.52
N THR A 38 8.29 1.94 -0.73
CA THR A 38 7.96 3.33 -1.10
C THR A 38 6.88 3.92 -0.20
N LEU A 39 7.09 5.16 0.25
CA LEU A 39 6.07 6.02 0.82
C LEU A 39 5.41 6.81 -0.30
N VAL A 40 4.09 6.65 -0.45
CA VAL A 40 3.27 7.37 -1.42
C VAL A 40 2.45 8.44 -0.70
N CYS A 41 2.71 9.69 -1.01
CA CYS A 41 1.94 10.82 -0.51
C CYS A 41 1.03 11.36 -1.61
N LEU A 42 -0.26 11.21 -1.40
CA LEU A 42 -1.29 11.62 -2.35
C LEU A 42 -2.47 12.24 -1.58
N PRO A 43 -2.92 13.45 -1.92
CA PRO A 43 -4.04 14.10 -1.25
C PRO A 43 -5.29 13.23 -1.16
N THR A 44 -6.12 13.50 -0.16
CA THR A 44 -7.39 12.79 0.01
C THR A 44 -8.27 12.96 -1.24
N GLY A 45 -8.90 11.88 -1.69
CA GLY A 45 -9.78 11.88 -2.85
C GLY A 45 -9.08 11.60 -4.19
N LEU A 46 -7.75 11.60 -4.26
CA LEU A 46 -6.99 11.31 -5.49
C LEU A 46 -6.67 9.82 -5.69
N GLY A 47 -7.18 8.94 -4.83
CA GLY A 47 -7.12 7.49 -5.06
C GLY A 47 -5.88 6.79 -4.53
N LYS A 48 -5.40 7.10 -3.32
CA LYS A 48 -4.34 6.34 -2.64
C LYS A 48 -4.64 4.83 -2.62
N THR A 49 -5.88 4.48 -2.32
CA THR A 49 -6.32 3.09 -2.28
C THR A 49 -6.21 2.42 -3.64
N THR A 50 -6.48 3.14 -4.73
CA THR A 50 -6.29 2.65 -6.09
C THR A 50 -4.82 2.37 -6.39
N VAL A 51 -3.90 3.25 -6.00
CA VAL A 51 -2.45 3.03 -6.16
C VAL A 51 -2.02 1.75 -5.44
N SER A 52 -2.41 1.58 -4.18
CA SER A 52 -2.13 0.37 -3.40
C SER A 52 -2.72 -0.88 -4.03
N LEU A 53 -3.97 -0.81 -4.51
CA LEU A 53 -4.64 -1.92 -5.20
C LEU A 53 -3.87 -2.36 -6.46
N LEU A 54 -3.42 -1.40 -7.28
CA LEU A 54 -2.66 -1.68 -8.50
C LEU A 54 -1.33 -2.37 -8.18
N VAL A 55 -0.60 -1.90 -7.17
CA VAL A 55 0.63 -2.56 -6.72
C VAL A 55 0.33 -3.97 -6.19
N THR A 56 -0.75 -4.14 -5.42
CA THR A 56 -1.18 -5.45 -4.92
C THR A 56 -1.50 -6.41 -6.05
N ALA A 57 -2.28 -5.98 -7.05
CA ALA A 57 -2.67 -6.81 -8.19
C ALA A 57 -1.44 -7.28 -8.98
N GLU A 58 -0.56 -6.35 -9.34
CA GLU A 58 0.69 -6.65 -10.03
C GLU A 58 1.59 -7.60 -9.23
N ARG A 59 1.70 -7.38 -7.93
CA ARG A 59 2.56 -8.20 -7.06
C ARG A 59 2.03 -9.62 -6.92
N LEU A 60 0.72 -9.79 -6.73
CA LEU A 60 0.09 -11.11 -6.66
C LEU A 60 0.17 -11.86 -7.99
N GLU A 61 0.07 -11.17 -9.13
CA GLU A 61 0.22 -11.78 -10.45
C GLU A 61 1.66 -12.21 -10.71
N ALA A 62 2.64 -11.36 -10.39
CA ALA A 62 4.05 -11.60 -10.68
C ALA A 62 4.70 -12.62 -9.74
N VAL A 63 4.38 -12.58 -8.46
CA VAL A 63 5.07 -13.34 -7.39
C VAL A 63 4.13 -14.31 -6.68
N GLY A 64 2.85 -14.01 -6.61
CA GLY A 64 1.89 -14.78 -5.81
C GLY A 64 1.94 -14.43 -4.34
N GLY A 65 1.75 -15.43 -3.48
CA GLY A 65 1.73 -15.24 -2.02
C GLY A 65 0.46 -14.56 -1.52
N THR A 66 0.60 -13.79 -0.44
CA THR A 66 -0.47 -13.06 0.24
C THR A 66 -0.15 -11.58 0.32
N ALA A 67 -1.13 -10.72 0.11
CA ALA A 67 -1.03 -9.29 0.37
C ALA A 67 -1.66 -8.95 1.73
N LEU A 68 -0.98 -8.12 2.52
CA LEU A 68 -1.45 -7.61 3.81
C LEU A 68 -1.60 -6.09 3.77
N LEU A 69 -2.82 -5.60 4.00
CA LEU A 69 -3.11 -4.17 4.13
C LEU A 69 -3.50 -3.86 5.56
N LEU A 70 -2.83 -2.90 6.15
CA LEU A 70 -3.09 -2.42 7.50
C LEU A 70 -3.69 -1.02 7.47
N ALA A 71 -4.82 -0.85 8.15
CA ALA A 71 -5.48 0.43 8.34
C ALA A 71 -5.79 0.66 9.83
N PRO A 72 -5.69 1.90 10.34
CA PRO A 72 -5.68 2.15 11.78
C PRO A 72 -7.03 1.95 12.47
N THR A 73 -8.12 1.91 11.71
CA THR A 73 -9.48 1.81 12.28
C THR A 73 -10.33 0.77 11.55
N LYS A 74 -11.27 0.17 12.28
CA LYS A 74 -12.22 -0.79 11.72
C LYS A 74 -13.01 -0.22 10.52
N PRO A 75 -13.55 1.02 10.53
CA PRO A 75 -14.24 1.58 9.36
C PRO A 75 -13.34 1.65 8.12
N LEU A 76 -12.07 2.03 8.27
CA LEU A 76 -11.12 2.06 7.15
C LEU A 76 -10.82 0.65 6.62
N VAL A 77 -10.64 -0.33 7.51
CA VAL A 77 -10.48 -1.74 7.14
C VAL A 77 -11.66 -2.23 6.31
N GLN A 78 -12.89 -1.94 6.74
CA GLN A 78 -14.11 -2.32 6.02
C GLN A 78 -14.19 -1.64 4.65
N GLN A 79 -13.92 -0.34 4.59
CA GLN A 79 -13.92 0.43 3.34
C GLN A 79 -12.92 -0.13 2.33
N HIS A 80 -11.69 -0.44 2.77
CA HIS A 80 -10.70 -1.08 1.92
C HIS A 80 -11.15 -2.45 1.43
N ALA A 81 -11.74 -3.27 2.31
CA ALA A 81 -12.20 -4.60 1.97
C ALA A 81 -13.32 -4.58 0.93
N GLU A 82 -14.30 -3.70 1.06
CA GLU A 82 -15.35 -3.50 0.08
C GLU A 82 -14.77 -3.11 -1.28
N PHE A 83 -13.90 -2.11 -1.32
CA PHE A 83 -13.25 -1.67 -2.55
C PHE A 83 -12.42 -2.78 -3.22
N TYR A 84 -11.62 -3.53 -2.45
CA TYR A 84 -10.81 -4.62 -2.98
C TYR A 84 -11.66 -5.77 -3.53
N ARG A 85 -12.79 -6.12 -2.90
CA ARG A 85 -13.72 -7.14 -3.40
C ARG A 85 -14.40 -6.74 -4.69
N GLU A 86 -14.76 -5.47 -4.84
CA GLU A 86 -15.38 -4.96 -6.06
C GLU A 86 -14.36 -4.84 -7.20
N ALA A 87 -13.14 -4.41 -6.89
CA ALA A 87 -12.12 -4.09 -7.87
C ALA A 87 -11.31 -5.30 -8.36
N LEU A 88 -11.27 -6.40 -7.61
CA LEU A 88 -10.44 -7.58 -7.92
C LEU A 88 -11.26 -8.79 -8.31
N GLN A 89 -10.79 -9.54 -9.30
CA GLN A 89 -11.30 -10.86 -9.68
C GLN A 89 -10.71 -11.97 -8.78
N ILE A 90 -10.76 -11.74 -7.46
CA ILE A 90 -10.35 -12.70 -6.45
C ILE A 90 -11.60 -13.12 -5.69
N PRO A 91 -11.83 -14.42 -5.42
CA PRO A 91 -13.00 -14.86 -4.65
C PRO A 91 -13.11 -14.15 -3.30
N ASP A 92 -14.31 -13.73 -2.92
CA ASP A 92 -14.55 -12.95 -1.70
C ASP A 92 -14.06 -13.65 -0.43
N ASP A 93 -14.12 -14.97 -0.38
CA ASP A 93 -13.60 -15.79 0.73
C ASP A 93 -12.08 -15.77 0.85
N LYS A 94 -11.37 -15.28 -0.17
CA LYS A 94 -9.92 -15.08 -0.19
C LYS A 94 -9.48 -13.66 0.18
N ILE A 95 -10.42 -12.74 0.35
CA ILE A 95 -10.20 -11.38 0.84
C ILE A 95 -10.79 -11.29 2.25
N VAL A 96 -9.95 -11.47 3.26
CA VAL A 96 -10.38 -11.59 4.64
C VAL A 96 -10.13 -10.32 5.45
N VAL A 97 -11.00 -10.07 6.41
CA VAL A 97 -10.94 -8.89 7.29
C VAL A 97 -10.66 -9.32 8.72
N PHE A 98 -9.58 -8.79 9.31
CA PHE A 98 -9.22 -9.06 10.69
C PHE A 98 -9.34 -7.81 11.56
N THR A 99 -10.27 -7.89 12.48
CA THR A 99 -10.48 -6.91 13.55
C THR A 99 -10.58 -7.64 14.89
N GLY A 100 -10.71 -6.91 15.99
CA GLY A 100 -10.89 -7.53 17.30
C GLY A 100 -12.15 -8.37 17.48
N GLU A 101 -13.05 -8.38 16.49
CA GLU A 101 -14.28 -9.19 16.50
C GLU A 101 -14.08 -10.63 16.01
N VAL A 102 -12.98 -10.90 15.27
CA VAL A 102 -12.65 -12.24 14.80
C VAL A 102 -11.74 -12.91 15.82
N ARG A 103 -12.08 -14.14 16.21
CA ARG A 103 -11.30 -14.88 17.20
C ARG A 103 -9.89 -15.21 16.68
N PRO A 104 -8.86 -15.23 17.55
CA PRO A 104 -7.48 -15.50 17.13
C PRO A 104 -7.30 -16.83 16.38
N GLU A 105 -7.99 -17.87 16.80
CA GLU A 105 -7.92 -19.21 16.19
C GLU A 105 -8.48 -19.17 14.76
N ASP A 106 -9.63 -18.52 14.58
CA ASP A 106 -10.26 -18.37 13.27
C ASP A 106 -9.38 -17.53 12.32
N ARG A 107 -8.69 -16.49 12.84
CA ARG A 107 -7.76 -15.69 12.05
C ARG A 107 -6.56 -16.48 11.56
N ALA A 108 -5.99 -17.35 12.41
CA ALA A 108 -4.85 -18.17 12.01
C ALA A 108 -5.21 -19.10 10.84
N GLU A 109 -6.37 -19.77 10.88
CA GLU A 109 -6.85 -20.64 9.82
C GLU A 109 -7.16 -19.86 8.53
N LEU A 110 -7.84 -18.70 8.65
CA LEU A 110 -8.17 -17.86 7.51
C LEU A 110 -6.93 -17.26 6.86
N PHE A 111 -5.90 -16.89 7.64
CA PHE A 111 -4.66 -16.30 7.13
C PHE A 111 -3.92 -17.26 6.18
N GLU A 112 -3.86 -18.55 6.51
CA GLU A 112 -3.18 -19.57 5.69
C GLU A 112 -3.81 -19.71 4.28
N SER A 113 -5.10 -19.47 4.15
CA SER A 113 -5.83 -19.65 2.90
C SER A 113 -6.12 -18.35 2.15
N ALA A 114 -5.88 -17.20 2.78
CA ALA A 114 -6.17 -15.89 2.22
C ALA A 114 -5.21 -15.53 1.07
N LYS A 115 -5.72 -14.74 0.13
CA LYS A 115 -4.91 -14.02 -0.86
C LYS A 115 -4.67 -12.57 -0.45
N ILE A 116 -5.64 -11.98 0.22
CA ILE A 116 -5.55 -10.62 0.74
C ILE A 116 -6.09 -10.60 2.16
N VAL A 117 -5.31 -10.05 3.07
CA VAL A 117 -5.70 -9.79 4.46
C VAL A 117 -5.75 -8.30 4.67
N ILE A 118 -6.89 -7.78 5.14
CA ILE A 118 -7.07 -6.36 5.48
C ILE A 118 -7.40 -6.29 6.96
N ALA A 119 -6.55 -5.62 7.74
CA ALA A 119 -6.60 -5.73 9.19
C ALA A 119 -6.30 -4.42 9.92
N THR A 120 -6.77 -4.33 11.16
CA THR A 120 -6.23 -3.37 12.11
C THR A 120 -4.88 -3.86 12.63
N PRO A 121 -3.90 -2.97 12.84
CA PRO A 121 -2.53 -3.38 13.18
C PRO A 121 -2.42 -4.15 14.49
N GLN A 122 -3.23 -3.85 15.49
CA GLN A 122 -3.17 -4.47 16.81
C GLN A 122 -3.49 -5.98 16.77
N VAL A 123 -4.40 -6.42 15.89
CA VAL A 123 -4.70 -7.85 15.78
C VAL A 123 -3.57 -8.62 15.12
N ILE A 124 -2.94 -8.03 14.11
CA ILE A 124 -1.76 -8.62 13.44
C ILE A 124 -0.57 -8.68 14.40
N GLU A 125 -0.27 -7.60 15.11
CA GLU A 125 0.76 -7.58 16.13
C GLU A 125 0.55 -8.67 17.18
N ASN A 126 -0.66 -8.78 17.74
CA ASN A 126 -0.99 -9.81 18.73
C ASN A 126 -0.85 -11.23 18.19
N ASP A 127 -1.22 -11.45 16.93
CA ASP A 127 -1.12 -12.76 16.29
C ASP A 127 0.35 -13.13 15.96
N LEU A 128 1.19 -12.14 15.62
CA LEU A 128 2.63 -12.31 15.44
C LEU A 128 3.33 -12.61 16.77
N VAL A 129 3.03 -11.84 17.82
CA VAL A 129 3.57 -12.07 19.17
C VAL A 129 3.16 -13.46 19.69
N GLY A 130 1.94 -13.88 19.41
CA GLY A 130 1.43 -15.20 19.76
C GLY A 130 1.89 -16.34 18.86
N ASN A 131 2.72 -16.06 17.83
CA ASN A 131 3.15 -17.03 16.81
C ASN A 131 1.96 -17.79 16.14
N ARG A 132 0.84 -17.11 15.94
CA ARG A 132 -0.35 -17.68 15.30
C ARG A 132 -0.34 -17.54 13.78
N ILE A 133 0.35 -16.52 13.28
CA ILE A 133 0.54 -16.24 11.84
C ILE A 133 2.02 -16.03 11.53
N SER A 134 2.40 -16.22 10.28
CA SER A 134 3.73 -15.95 9.74
C SER A 134 3.62 -14.97 8.58
N LEU A 135 4.59 -14.06 8.45
CA LEU A 135 4.68 -13.13 7.33
C LEU A 135 5.58 -13.65 6.19
N ALA A 136 6.10 -14.88 6.28
CA ALA A 136 7.03 -15.44 5.31
C ALA A 136 6.50 -15.39 3.86
N ASP A 137 5.23 -15.70 3.66
CA ASP A 137 4.56 -15.72 2.36
C ASP A 137 3.85 -14.40 2.00
N VAL A 138 3.99 -13.36 2.82
CA VAL A 138 3.45 -12.03 2.52
C VAL A 138 4.36 -11.33 1.52
N THR A 139 3.88 -11.16 0.30
CA THR A 139 4.66 -10.60 -0.81
C THR A 139 4.41 -9.11 -1.05
N HIS A 140 3.36 -8.55 -0.43
CA HIS A 140 3.08 -7.12 -0.43
C HIS A 140 2.47 -6.70 0.91
N LEU A 141 3.11 -5.75 1.59
CA LEU A 141 2.64 -5.13 2.82
C LEU A 141 2.29 -3.66 2.57
N THR A 142 1.06 -3.27 2.86
CA THR A 142 0.60 -1.89 2.74
C THR A 142 0.26 -1.31 4.11
N PHE A 143 0.81 -0.12 4.41
CA PHE A 143 0.44 0.69 5.56
C PHE A 143 -0.41 1.88 5.12
N ASP A 144 -1.68 1.92 5.48
CA ASP A 144 -2.51 3.12 5.32
C ASP A 144 -2.33 4.05 6.51
N GLU A 145 -2.44 5.38 6.28
CA GLU A 145 -2.17 6.40 7.30
C GLU A 145 -0.79 6.21 7.97
N CYS A 146 0.25 6.06 7.15
CA CYS A 146 1.59 5.66 7.58
C CYS A 146 2.30 6.65 8.52
N HIS A 147 1.80 7.90 8.64
CA HIS A 147 2.26 8.86 9.65
C HIS A 147 2.13 8.33 11.09
N ARG A 148 1.34 7.27 11.32
CA ARG A 148 1.25 6.54 12.59
C ARG A 148 2.42 5.57 12.81
N GLY A 149 3.31 5.38 11.85
CA GLY A 149 4.49 4.51 11.94
C GLY A 149 5.60 5.10 12.81
N THR A 150 5.27 5.51 14.03
CA THR A 150 6.19 6.13 14.98
C THR A 150 6.03 5.56 16.40
N GLY A 151 7.07 5.63 17.20
CA GLY A 151 7.07 5.17 18.60
C GLY A 151 6.71 3.68 18.72
N ASP A 152 5.90 3.36 19.71
CA ASP A 152 5.45 2.00 20.01
C ASP A 152 4.19 1.58 19.23
N TYR A 153 3.83 2.29 18.15
CA TYR A 153 2.68 1.91 17.35
C TYR A 153 2.92 0.59 16.60
N ALA A 154 1.91 -0.25 16.55
CA ALA A 154 1.99 -1.62 16.01
C ALA A 154 2.59 -1.72 14.59
N TYR A 155 2.50 -0.67 13.77
CA TYR A 155 3.13 -0.61 12.44
C TYR A 155 4.64 -0.83 12.48
N VAL A 156 5.32 -0.26 13.47
CA VAL A 156 6.78 -0.38 13.60
C VAL A 156 7.18 -1.83 13.86
N TYR A 157 6.52 -2.49 14.81
CA TYR A 157 6.76 -3.89 15.12
C TYR A 157 6.45 -4.81 13.91
N ILE A 158 5.31 -4.58 13.22
CA ILE A 158 4.94 -5.39 12.07
C ILE A 158 5.92 -5.20 10.93
N ALA A 159 6.39 -3.97 10.67
CA ALA A 159 7.41 -3.70 9.64
C ALA A 159 8.72 -4.43 9.95
N GLU A 160 9.20 -4.36 11.19
CA GLU A 160 10.41 -5.05 11.65
C GLU A 160 10.29 -6.57 11.44
N ARG A 161 9.16 -7.16 11.84
CA ARG A 161 8.88 -8.59 11.64
C ARG A 161 8.80 -8.96 10.17
N TYR A 162 8.17 -8.13 9.35
CA TYR A 162 8.05 -8.34 7.91
C TYR A 162 9.41 -8.37 7.22
N HIS A 163 10.26 -7.40 7.50
CA HIS A 163 11.61 -7.35 6.93
C HIS A 163 12.53 -8.49 7.42
N ALA A 164 12.24 -9.06 8.59
CA ALA A 164 12.98 -10.21 9.09
C ALA A 164 12.49 -11.55 8.51
N ASP A 165 11.18 -11.71 8.29
CA ASP A 165 10.56 -13.01 8.05
C ASP A 165 10.12 -13.24 6.58
N ALA A 166 9.75 -12.18 5.84
CA ALA A 166 9.21 -12.31 4.50
C ALA A 166 10.32 -12.65 3.48
N GLU A 167 10.03 -13.64 2.61
CA GLU A 167 10.97 -14.08 1.58
C GLU A 167 11.00 -13.13 0.38
N GLU A 168 9.83 -12.64 -0.04
CA GLU A 168 9.65 -11.74 -1.17
C GLU A 168 9.02 -10.43 -0.71
N GLN A 169 9.85 -9.44 -0.38
CA GLN A 169 9.43 -8.23 0.30
C GLN A 169 9.05 -7.10 -0.66
N LEU A 170 7.92 -6.44 -0.39
CA LEU A 170 7.56 -5.15 -0.96
C LEU A 170 6.65 -4.40 0.01
N VAL A 171 7.03 -3.18 0.40
CA VAL A 171 6.25 -2.32 1.28
C VAL A 171 5.78 -1.09 0.53
N THR A 172 4.48 -0.81 0.62
CA THR A 172 3.87 0.46 0.18
C THR A 172 3.25 1.14 1.40
N ALA A 173 3.76 2.30 1.76
CA ALA A 173 3.16 3.11 2.81
C ALA A 173 2.41 4.29 2.18
N MET A 174 1.24 4.64 2.72
CA MET A 174 0.38 5.67 2.15
C MET A 174 0.03 6.72 3.20
N SER A 175 0.06 7.98 2.79
CA SER A 175 -0.43 9.10 3.60
C SER A 175 -1.03 10.19 2.72
N ALA A 176 -2.00 10.94 3.26
CA ALA A 176 -2.52 12.14 2.61
C ALA A 176 -1.52 13.31 2.72
N SER A 177 -0.65 13.27 3.72
CA SER A 177 0.38 14.28 3.98
C SER A 177 1.69 13.58 4.36
N PRO A 178 2.82 14.00 3.80
CA PRO A 178 4.11 13.37 4.08
C PRO A 178 4.62 13.57 5.51
N GLY A 179 3.91 14.34 6.35
CA GLY A 179 4.35 14.75 7.68
C GLY A 179 4.72 16.23 7.72
N GLY A 180 4.94 16.76 8.93
CA GLY A 180 5.22 18.19 9.14
C GLY A 180 6.63 18.62 8.78
N THR A 181 7.62 17.75 8.96
CA THR A 181 9.03 18.04 8.74
C THR A 181 9.74 16.91 7.98
N LYS A 182 10.92 17.19 7.46
CA LYS A 182 11.76 16.14 6.82
C LYS A 182 12.14 15.05 7.82
N GLU A 183 12.39 15.44 9.06
CA GLU A 183 12.73 14.53 10.16
C GLU A 183 11.57 13.57 10.47
N ASP A 184 10.33 14.04 10.40
CA ASP A 184 9.14 13.19 10.59
C ASP A 184 9.03 12.14 9.48
N ILE A 185 9.25 12.56 8.22
CA ILE A 185 9.25 11.66 7.06
C ILE A 185 10.37 10.62 7.19
N GLN A 186 11.58 11.07 7.54
CA GLN A 186 12.72 10.17 7.72
C GLN A 186 12.44 9.15 8.82
N THR A 187 11.88 9.56 9.94
CA THR A 187 11.51 8.67 11.04
C THR A 187 10.52 7.59 10.59
N ILE A 188 9.51 7.96 9.80
CA ILE A 188 8.54 7.00 9.24
C ILE A 188 9.24 6.03 8.29
N CYS A 189 10.09 6.53 7.38
CA CYS A 189 10.83 5.70 6.45
C CYS A 189 11.74 4.70 7.16
N ASP A 190 12.48 5.16 8.17
CA ASP A 190 13.39 4.31 8.95
C ASP A 190 12.60 3.23 9.72
N ASN A 191 11.50 3.61 10.36
CA ASN A 191 10.68 2.69 11.15
C ASN A 191 9.96 1.64 10.30
N LEU A 192 9.55 2.00 9.09
CA LEU A 192 8.82 1.09 8.20
C LEU A 192 9.73 0.43 7.15
N GLY A 193 11.03 0.78 7.12
CA GLY A 193 12.00 0.24 6.18
C GLY A 193 11.74 0.66 4.74
N LEU A 194 11.44 1.95 4.52
CA LEU A 194 11.13 2.49 3.18
C LEU A 194 12.39 3.11 2.56
N ASP A 195 12.56 2.86 1.25
CA ASP A 195 13.72 3.31 0.48
C ASP A 195 13.44 4.57 -0.35
N GLY A 196 12.17 4.84 -0.66
CA GLY A 196 11.75 5.94 -1.52
C GLY A 196 10.51 6.67 -1.02
N VAL A 197 10.37 7.92 -1.47
CA VAL A 197 9.20 8.77 -1.19
C VAL A 197 8.72 9.37 -2.50
N GLU A 198 7.47 9.10 -2.84
CA GLU A 198 6.78 9.69 -3.99
C GLU A 198 5.70 10.65 -3.47
N VAL A 199 5.78 11.89 -3.90
CA VAL A 199 4.83 12.94 -3.49
C VAL A 199 4.16 13.50 -4.72
N MET A 200 2.84 13.54 -4.69
CA MET A 200 2.03 14.20 -5.71
C MET A 200 1.09 15.21 -5.06
N THR A 201 1.00 16.38 -5.64
CA THR A 201 0.09 17.44 -5.21
C THR A 201 -1.20 17.44 -6.04
N GLU A 202 -2.23 18.19 -5.61
CA GLU A 202 -3.44 18.38 -6.40
C GLU A 202 -3.12 19.03 -7.76
N ASP A 203 -2.21 19.99 -7.79
CA ASP A 203 -1.81 20.69 -9.01
C ASP A 203 -1.12 19.74 -10.01
N ASP A 204 -0.32 18.78 -9.52
CA ASP A 204 0.33 17.77 -10.36
C ASP A 204 -0.69 16.81 -10.97
N ALA A 205 -1.71 16.41 -10.20
CA ALA A 205 -2.77 15.52 -10.66
C ALA A 205 -3.68 16.19 -11.71
N ASP A 206 -3.98 17.48 -11.53
CA ASP A 206 -4.79 18.27 -12.48
C ASP A 206 -4.08 18.45 -13.82
N VAL A 207 -2.75 18.62 -13.81
CA VAL A 207 -1.94 18.73 -15.05
C VAL A 207 -1.99 17.43 -15.86
N ASP A 208 -1.98 16.29 -15.21
CA ASP A 208 -2.04 14.98 -15.88
C ASP A 208 -3.37 14.71 -16.58
N GLU A 209 -4.48 15.26 -16.09
CA GLU A 209 -5.78 15.15 -16.76
C GLU A 209 -5.85 15.95 -18.09
N PHE A 210 -5.01 16.97 -18.24
CA PHE A 210 -4.99 17.86 -19.41
C PHE A 210 -3.86 17.59 -20.42
N THR A 211 -2.86 16.77 -20.06
CA THR A 211 -1.71 16.51 -20.94
C THR A 211 -1.68 15.07 -21.44
N HIS A 212 -2.35 14.83 -22.55
CA HIS A 212 -2.27 13.55 -23.27
C HIS A 212 -0.96 13.31 -24.01
N ASP A 213 0.01 14.27 -24.01
CA ASP A 213 1.19 14.19 -24.91
C ASP A 213 2.43 14.94 -24.43
N THR A 214 2.70 15.08 -23.14
CA THR A 214 3.94 15.73 -22.70
C THR A 214 4.67 14.88 -21.66
N ASP A 215 5.95 14.59 -21.91
CA ASP A 215 6.90 13.98 -20.97
C ASP A 215 6.93 14.80 -19.66
N VAL A 216 6.32 14.27 -18.62
CA VAL A 216 6.40 14.84 -17.28
C VAL A 216 7.72 14.38 -16.67
N GLU A 217 8.63 15.31 -16.40
CA GLU A 217 9.85 15.00 -15.63
C GLU A 217 9.46 14.72 -14.17
N TRP A 218 9.42 13.45 -13.81
CA TRP A 218 9.21 13.00 -12.43
C TRP A 218 10.46 13.27 -11.61
N LYS A 219 10.33 14.08 -10.60
CA LYS A 219 11.37 14.20 -9.57
C LYS A 219 11.19 13.05 -8.58
N ARG A 220 11.80 11.91 -8.87
CA ARG A 220 12.12 10.95 -7.84
C ARG A 220 13.08 11.65 -6.88
N THR A 221 12.59 11.99 -5.71
CA THR A 221 13.45 12.49 -4.64
C THR A 221 13.99 11.27 -3.91
N ASP A 222 15.11 10.75 -4.44
CA ASP A 222 15.92 9.84 -3.65
C ASP A 222 16.29 10.56 -2.35
N LEU A 223 16.23 9.85 -1.23
CA LEU A 223 16.73 10.39 0.04
C LEU A 223 18.12 10.97 -0.22
N PRO A 224 18.41 12.22 0.17
CA PRO A 224 19.72 12.81 -0.06
C PRO A 224 20.82 11.87 0.43
N GLN A 225 21.86 11.69 -0.35
CA GLN A 225 22.96 10.76 -0.05
C GLN A 225 23.59 11.01 1.33
N GLU A 226 23.51 12.25 1.81
CA GLU A 226 23.89 12.67 3.16
C GLU A 226 23.06 11.99 4.28
N LEU A 227 21.88 11.49 3.99
CA LEU A 227 21.02 10.74 4.91
C LEU A 227 21.26 9.22 4.84
N LEU A 228 21.76 8.72 3.71
CA LEU A 228 22.16 7.31 3.57
C LEU A 228 23.49 7.01 4.25
N ASP A 229 24.40 7.99 4.32
CA ASP A 229 25.72 7.86 4.96
C ASP A 229 25.64 7.78 6.50
N ILE A 230 24.50 8.15 7.11
CA ILE A 230 24.28 8.03 8.57
C ILE A 230 23.93 6.58 8.96
N ARG A 231 23.50 5.74 8.03
CA ARG A 231 23.11 4.34 8.30
C ARG A 231 24.28 3.39 8.47
N ASP A 232 25.46 3.72 7.95
CA ASP A 232 26.66 2.87 7.90
C ASP A 232 27.79 3.33 8.84
N GLY A 233 27.49 4.18 9.86
CA GLY A 233 28.45 4.70 10.83
C GLY A 233 28.23 4.17 12.24
#